data_b87d61781e5cedee39dce4bef85270aa
#
_entry.id   b87d61781e5cedee39dce4bef85270aa
#
_cell.length_a   1.000
_cell.length_b   1.000
_cell.length_c   1.000
_cell.angle_alpha   90.00
_cell.angle_beta   90.00
_cell.angle_gamma   90.00
#
_symmetry.space_group_name_H-M   'P 1'
#
loop_
_entity.id
_entity.type
_entity.pdbx_description
1 polymer ?
#
loop_
_entity_poly.entity_id
_entity_poly.type
_entity_poly.pdbx_seq_one_letter_code
_entity_poly.pdbx_strand_id
1 'polypeptide(L)'
;MHLKDLVERNVVVKLSQLTSDKELIVDLQTRLSAIGFMQGTDISTAIDGVFGAATKDALDRFCKAAHLNNASTGVFGATFARKLIDTRPPVLLVTPKLEAKKQPTPDALTTALKFTLQWEGGYVNHPDDPGGATNKGVTQDTYNTYRINNQLPTQGVDKITDKEVHDIYFSMYWQPSQAPIMVLPLAIVHFDTAVNFGVGGAIEFLQEALDISADGIFGPGTQKALLANNNAQTAQKIVRGRVNYRNQRVDSNPSQEVFLVGWLNRDNDLGGFLDSSNTDIA
;
A
#
# COMPACT_ATOMS: atom_id res chain seq x y z
N MET A 1 -9.65 20.11 9.00
CA MET A 1 -10.96 19.74 8.40
C MET A 1 -10.83 18.37 7.75
N HIS A 2 -11.89 17.55 7.74
CA HIS A 2 -11.88 16.19 7.21
C HIS A 2 -12.70 16.07 5.93
N LEU A 3 -12.43 15.04 5.12
CA LEU A 3 -13.22 14.75 3.90
C LEU A 3 -14.73 14.62 4.18
N LYS A 4 -15.09 14.03 5.33
CA LYS A 4 -16.49 13.92 5.76
C LYS A 4 -17.15 15.29 5.99
N ASP A 5 -16.40 16.30 6.41
CA ASP A 5 -16.95 17.65 6.62
C ASP A 5 -17.43 18.27 5.31
N LEU A 6 -16.75 17.95 4.17
CA LEU A 6 -17.20 18.39 2.84
C LEU A 6 -18.60 17.82 2.51
N VAL A 7 -18.90 16.61 2.99
CA VAL A 7 -20.19 15.94 2.77
C VAL A 7 -21.25 16.42 3.74
N GLU A 8 -20.96 16.37 5.05
CA GLU A 8 -21.93 16.61 6.11
C GLU A 8 -22.32 18.08 6.22
N ARG A 9 -21.35 18.98 6.02
CA ARG A 9 -21.56 20.43 6.11
C ARG A 9 -21.76 21.09 4.75
N ASN A 10 -21.77 20.29 3.65
CA ASN A 10 -21.85 20.76 2.26
C ASN A 10 -20.86 21.89 1.95
N VAL A 11 -19.64 21.75 2.44
CA VAL A 11 -18.55 22.73 2.25
C VAL A 11 -17.86 22.48 0.92
N VAL A 12 -17.51 23.57 0.25
CA VAL A 12 -16.69 23.55 -0.98
C VAL A 12 -15.37 24.23 -0.70
N VAL A 13 -14.26 23.57 -1.01
CA VAL A 13 -12.91 24.10 -0.86
C VAL A 13 -12.24 24.27 -2.22
N LYS A 14 -11.43 25.31 -2.37
CA LYS A 14 -10.55 25.50 -3.52
C LYS A 14 -9.24 24.72 -3.30
N LEU A 15 -8.52 24.45 -4.37
CA LEU A 15 -7.22 23.77 -4.30
C LEU A 15 -6.27 24.44 -3.30
N SER A 16 -6.22 25.78 -3.28
CA SER A 16 -5.38 26.52 -2.34
C SER A 16 -5.75 26.33 -0.88
N GLN A 17 -7.00 26.10 -0.57
CA GLN A 17 -7.48 25.80 0.79
C GLN A 17 -7.20 24.33 1.14
N LEU A 18 -7.41 23.42 0.19
CA LEU A 18 -7.12 22.01 0.35
C LEU A 18 -5.62 21.81 0.62
N THR A 19 -4.73 22.46 -0.15
CA THR A 19 -3.27 22.35 -0.04
C THR A 19 -2.69 23.02 1.21
N SER A 20 -3.47 23.82 1.95
CA SER A 20 -3.06 24.46 3.20
C SER A 20 -3.65 23.80 4.47
N ASP A 21 -4.56 22.85 4.31
CA ASP A 21 -5.21 22.17 5.44
C ASP A 21 -4.58 20.78 5.63
N LYS A 22 -3.63 20.69 6.56
CA LYS A 22 -2.87 19.46 6.83
C LYS A 22 -3.78 18.26 7.14
N GLU A 23 -4.83 18.43 7.94
CA GLU A 23 -5.75 17.34 8.29
C GLU A 23 -6.50 16.83 7.06
N LEU A 24 -6.97 17.75 6.21
CA LEU A 24 -7.67 17.39 4.97
C LEU A 24 -6.72 16.68 3.99
N ILE A 25 -5.44 17.10 3.93
CA ILE A 25 -4.43 16.43 3.11
C ILE A 25 -4.19 15.01 3.62
N VAL A 26 -4.03 14.82 4.92
CA VAL A 26 -3.85 13.48 5.53
C VAL A 26 -5.04 12.58 5.22
N ASP A 27 -6.27 13.07 5.38
CA ASP A 27 -7.47 12.32 5.03
C ASP A 27 -7.51 11.94 3.53
N LEU A 28 -7.15 12.88 2.67
CA LEU A 28 -7.08 12.68 1.22
C LEU A 28 -6.04 11.62 0.85
N GLN A 29 -4.81 11.75 1.38
CA GLN A 29 -3.71 10.81 1.15
C GLN A 29 -4.07 9.42 1.68
N THR A 30 -4.59 9.33 2.90
CA THR A 30 -5.04 8.08 3.51
C THR A 30 -6.08 7.39 2.62
N ARG A 31 -7.04 8.15 2.13
CA ARG A 31 -8.11 7.59 1.32
C ARG A 31 -7.64 7.19 -0.07
N LEU A 32 -6.85 8.04 -0.74
CA LEU A 32 -6.24 7.71 -2.03
C LEU A 32 -5.33 6.49 -1.96
N SER A 33 -4.59 6.35 -0.86
CA SER A 33 -3.79 5.15 -0.58
C SER A 33 -4.67 3.92 -0.40
N ALA A 34 -5.71 4.00 0.44
CA ALA A 34 -6.61 2.89 0.70
C ALA A 34 -7.34 2.36 -0.55
N ILE A 35 -7.55 3.21 -1.56
CA ILE A 35 -8.17 2.82 -2.84
C ILE A 35 -7.17 2.64 -3.98
N GLY A 36 -5.85 2.62 -3.67
CA GLY A 36 -4.79 2.25 -4.60
C GLY A 36 -4.33 3.37 -5.57
N PHE A 37 -4.63 4.64 -5.27
CA PHE A 37 -4.21 5.76 -6.12
C PHE A 37 -2.92 6.45 -5.64
N MET A 38 -2.52 6.31 -4.37
CA MET A 38 -1.21 6.79 -3.94
C MET A 38 -0.12 5.81 -4.38
N GLN A 39 0.82 6.31 -5.16
CA GLN A 39 2.06 5.60 -5.50
C GLN A 39 3.19 6.23 -4.69
N GLY A 40 4.00 5.41 -4.06
CA GLY A 40 5.14 5.94 -3.32
C GLY A 40 5.80 4.93 -2.41
N THR A 41 7.07 5.14 -2.22
CA THR A 41 8.05 4.21 -1.70
C THR A 41 7.97 3.99 -0.19
N ASP A 42 7.08 4.69 0.50
CA ASP A 42 6.87 4.54 1.94
C ASP A 42 5.55 5.24 2.31
N ILE A 43 4.62 4.53 2.95
CA ILE A 43 3.35 5.14 3.39
C ILE A 43 3.61 6.19 4.47
N SER A 44 4.65 6.05 5.28
CA SER A 44 5.05 7.08 6.24
C SER A 44 5.45 8.38 5.55
N THR A 45 5.97 8.31 4.33
CA THR A 45 6.27 9.47 3.46
C THR A 45 5.13 9.83 2.51
N ALA A 46 4.18 8.92 2.28
CA ALA A 46 3.04 9.14 1.38
C ALA A 46 1.86 9.81 2.08
N ILE A 47 1.74 9.66 3.42
CA ILE A 47 0.72 10.31 4.26
C ILE A 47 1.43 11.29 5.20
N ASP A 48 2.06 12.30 4.62
CA ASP A 48 2.87 13.29 5.33
C ASP A 48 2.11 14.59 5.65
N GLY A 49 0.89 14.69 5.17
CA GLY A 49 0.09 15.91 5.28
C GLY A 49 0.62 17.07 4.42
N VAL A 50 1.46 16.76 3.42
CA VAL A 50 1.99 17.74 2.46
C VAL A 50 1.39 17.45 1.07
N PHE A 51 0.78 18.46 0.46
CA PHE A 51 0.24 18.32 -0.88
C PHE A 51 1.37 18.45 -1.93
N GLY A 52 2.17 17.40 -2.06
CA GLY A 52 3.28 17.31 -3.01
C GLY A 52 2.86 16.77 -4.38
N ALA A 53 3.87 16.54 -5.24
CA ALA A 53 3.67 16.00 -6.59
C ALA A 53 2.97 14.64 -6.59
N ALA A 54 3.32 13.75 -5.65
CA ALA A 54 2.72 12.42 -5.52
C ALA A 54 1.23 12.50 -5.15
N THR A 55 0.86 13.36 -4.19
CA THR A 55 -0.54 13.58 -3.81
C THR A 55 -1.34 14.17 -4.97
N LYS A 56 -0.75 15.12 -5.71
CA LYS A 56 -1.38 15.71 -6.88
C LYS A 56 -1.64 14.68 -7.96
N ASP A 57 -0.65 13.87 -8.30
CA ASP A 57 -0.77 12.82 -9.31
C ASP A 57 -1.84 11.78 -8.93
N ALA A 58 -1.84 11.34 -7.67
CA ALA A 58 -2.85 10.42 -7.16
C ALA A 58 -4.27 11.00 -7.25
N LEU A 59 -4.43 12.28 -6.91
CA LEU A 59 -5.70 13.00 -7.03
C LEU A 59 -6.15 13.10 -8.49
N ASP A 60 -5.24 13.46 -9.39
CA ASP A 60 -5.51 13.58 -10.83
C ASP A 60 -5.97 12.23 -11.41
N ARG A 61 -5.27 11.14 -11.06
CA ARG A 61 -5.63 9.76 -11.48
C ARG A 61 -6.97 9.32 -10.92
N PHE A 62 -7.24 9.59 -9.64
CA PHE A 62 -8.54 9.30 -9.04
C PHE A 62 -9.66 10.07 -9.76
N CYS A 63 -9.52 11.38 -9.94
CA CYS A 63 -10.51 12.20 -10.62
C CYS A 63 -10.79 11.70 -12.04
N LYS A 64 -9.74 11.33 -12.79
CA LYS A 64 -9.86 10.73 -14.13
C LYS A 64 -10.62 9.41 -14.09
N ALA A 65 -10.27 8.50 -13.20
CA ALA A 65 -10.94 7.20 -13.07
C ALA A 65 -12.39 7.32 -12.59
N ALA A 66 -12.68 8.30 -11.74
CA ALA A 66 -14.00 8.55 -11.21
C ALA A 66 -14.90 9.44 -12.15
N HIS A 67 -14.37 9.84 -13.31
CA HIS A 67 -15.00 10.79 -14.25
C HIS A 67 -15.37 12.13 -13.59
N LEU A 68 -14.48 12.64 -12.74
CA LEU A 68 -14.62 13.90 -12.05
C LEU A 68 -13.70 14.97 -12.67
N ASN A 69 -14.16 16.22 -12.71
CA ASN A 69 -13.39 17.35 -13.21
C ASN A 69 -12.73 18.19 -12.10
N ASN A 70 -12.76 17.72 -10.84
CA ASN A 70 -12.28 18.48 -9.69
C ASN A 70 -10.79 18.80 -9.77
N ALA A 71 -9.99 17.90 -10.32
CA ALA A 71 -8.55 18.14 -10.51
C ALA A 71 -8.28 19.30 -11.48
N SER A 72 -9.07 19.45 -12.54
CA SER A 72 -8.93 20.54 -13.53
C SER A 72 -9.59 21.84 -13.08
N THR A 73 -10.71 21.77 -12.36
CA THR A 73 -11.43 22.96 -11.85
C THR A 73 -10.80 23.52 -10.56
N GLY A 74 -10.06 22.71 -9.84
CA GLY A 74 -9.49 23.05 -8.53
C GLY A 74 -10.54 23.28 -7.44
N VAL A 75 -11.74 22.70 -7.59
CA VAL A 75 -12.86 22.88 -6.67
C VAL A 75 -13.33 21.53 -6.15
N PHE A 76 -13.35 21.35 -4.83
CA PHE A 76 -13.63 20.09 -4.15
C PHE A 76 -14.78 20.27 -3.16
N GLY A 77 -15.87 19.58 -3.38
CA GLY A 77 -17.09 19.66 -2.55
C GLY A 77 -17.66 18.28 -2.23
N ALA A 78 -18.90 18.24 -1.77
CA ALA A 78 -19.57 17.03 -1.30
C ALA A 78 -19.58 15.90 -2.34
N THR A 79 -19.77 16.19 -3.63
CA THR A 79 -19.78 15.18 -4.70
C THR A 79 -18.42 14.50 -4.84
N PHE A 80 -17.32 15.27 -4.83
CA PHE A 80 -15.97 14.74 -4.85
C PHE A 80 -15.71 13.88 -3.61
N ALA A 81 -15.98 14.44 -2.41
CA ALA A 81 -15.72 13.77 -1.16
C ALA A 81 -16.52 12.47 -1.02
N ARG A 82 -17.80 12.47 -1.37
CA ARG A 82 -18.62 11.23 -1.40
C ARG A 82 -18.02 10.21 -2.34
N LYS A 83 -17.70 10.61 -3.57
CA LYS A 83 -17.13 9.70 -4.55
C LYS A 83 -15.83 9.08 -4.04
N LEU A 84 -14.97 9.88 -3.42
CA LEU A 84 -13.71 9.40 -2.84
C LEU A 84 -13.97 8.47 -1.63
N ILE A 85 -14.87 8.84 -0.71
CA ILE A 85 -15.22 8.04 0.47
C ILE A 85 -15.93 6.74 0.08
N ASP A 86 -16.85 6.78 -0.88
CA ASP A 86 -17.68 5.63 -1.28
C ASP A 86 -16.97 4.72 -2.28
N THR A 87 -15.90 5.19 -2.94
CA THR A 87 -15.08 4.33 -3.80
C THR A 87 -14.48 3.22 -2.95
N ARG A 88 -15.01 2.04 -3.11
CA ARG A 88 -14.41 0.85 -2.50
C ARG A 88 -13.12 0.53 -3.25
N PRO A 89 -12.09 0.00 -2.56
CA PRO A 89 -11.02 -0.70 -3.27
C PRO A 89 -11.68 -1.62 -4.29
N PRO A 90 -11.14 -1.80 -5.49
CA PRO A 90 -11.76 -2.65 -6.48
C PRO A 90 -12.02 -4.02 -5.86
N VAL A 91 -13.28 -4.24 -5.45
CA VAL A 91 -13.75 -5.57 -5.05
C VAL A 91 -13.85 -6.33 -6.34
N LEU A 92 -12.91 -7.20 -6.56
CA LEU A 92 -13.05 -8.19 -7.61
C LEU A 92 -14.35 -8.95 -7.34
N LEU A 93 -15.36 -8.72 -8.17
CA LEU A 93 -16.48 -9.63 -8.25
C LEU A 93 -15.91 -10.98 -8.66
N VAL A 94 -15.63 -11.81 -7.68
CA VAL A 94 -15.33 -13.22 -7.90
C VAL A 94 -16.66 -13.81 -8.38
N THR A 95 -16.80 -13.92 -9.70
CA THR A 95 -17.85 -14.79 -10.24
C THR A 95 -17.54 -16.21 -9.73
N PRO A 96 -18.48 -16.90 -9.10
CA PRO A 96 -18.23 -18.22 -8.52
C PRO A 96 -18.17 -19.26 -9.63
N LYS A 97 -17.01 -19.43 -10.24
CA LYS A 97 -16.63 -20.66 -10.94
C LYS A 97 -15.13 -20.65 -11.33
N LEU A 98 -14.29 -20.71 -10.33
CA LEU A 98 -12.96 -21.28 -10.47
C LEU A 98 -12.86 -22.34 -9.39
N GLU A 99 -12.76 -23.58 -9.80
CA GLU A 99 -12.44 -24.69 -8.91
C GLU A 99 -11.17 -24.32 -8.15
N ALA A 100 -11.28 -24.35 -6.83
CA ALA A 100 -10.34 -23.81 -5.89
C ALA A 100 -8.96 -24.46 -6.03
N LYS A 101 -8.05 -23.81 -6.74
CA LYS A 101 -6.65 -23.83 -6.28
C LYS A 101 -6.63 -22.90 -5.07
N LYS A 102 -6.47 -23.50 -3.89
CA LYS A 102 -6.46 -22.98 -2.53
C LYS A 102 -6.36 -21.44 -2.46
N GLN A 103 -7.48 -20.74 -2.22
CA GLN A 103 -7.46 -19.33 -1.85
C GLN A 103 -6.54 -19.13 -0.64
N PRO A 104 -5.79 -17.99 -0.57
CA PRO A 104 -5.09 -17.64 0.65
C PRO A 104 -6.08 -17.69 1.83
N THR A 105 -5.82 -18.57 2.77
CA THR A 105 -6.60 -18.70 4.00
C THR A 105 -6.32 -17.48 4.90
N PRO A 106 -7.09 -17.20 5.95
CA PRO A 106 -6.72 -16.22 6.99
C PRO A 106 -5.28 -16.38 7.50
N ASP A 107 -4.74 -17.58 7.40
CA ASP A 107 -3.35 -17.94 7.71
C ASP A 107 -2.33 -17.35 6.73
N ALA A 108 -2.71 -17.03 5.49
CA ALA A 108 -1.81 -16.49 4.49
C ALA A 108 -1.31 -15.06 4.86
N LEU A 109 -2.18 -14.17 5.32
CA LEU A 109 -1.76 -12.86 5.82
C LEU A 109 -0.90 -13.01 7.07
N THR A 110 -1.27 -13.88 8.00
CA THR A 110 -0.49 -14.13 9.21
C THR A 110 0.92 -14.59 8.86
N THR A 111 1.06 -15.49 7.89
CA THR A 111 2.35 -15.96 7.40
C THR A 111 3.15 -14.84 6.72
N ALA A 112 2.52 -14.06 5.85
CA ALA A 112 3.13 -12.92 5.17
C ALA A 112 3.59 -11.85 6.17
N LEU A 113 2.71 -11.51 7.13
CA LEU A 113 2.99 -10.51 8.15
C LEU A 113 4.14 -10.95 9.09
N LYS A 114 4.19 -12.24 9.43
CA LYS A 114 5.29 -12.78 10.23
C LYS A 114 6.64 -12.58 9.54
N PHE A 115 6.72 -12.82 8.22
CA PHE A 115 7.93 -12.54 7.45
C PHE A 115 8.24 -11.03 7.44
N THR A 116 7.28 -10.21 7.05
CA THR A 116 7.49 -8.76 6.91
C THR A 116 7.94 -8.11 8.22
N LEU A 117 7.29 -8.46 9.35
CA LEU A 117 7.62 -7.89 10.66
C LEU A 117 9.01 -8.28 11.20
N GLN A 118 9.67 -9.30 10.67
CA GLN A 118 11.07 -9.59 11.00
C GLN A 118 12.02 -8.50 10.51
N TRP A 119 11.63 -7.78 9.46
CA TRP A 119 12.39 -6.71 8.83
C TRP A 119 11.94 -5.32 9.27
N GLU A 120 10.76 -5.20 9.87
CA GLU A 120 10.30 -3.97 10.48
C GLU A 120 10.86 -3.86 11.90
N GLY A 121 11.38 -2.68 12.24
CA GLY A 121 11.97 -2.43 13.55
C GLY A 121 10.95 -2.57 14.69
N GLY A 122 11.47 -2.73 15.92
CA GLY A 122 10.69 -2.58 17.14
C GLY A 122 10.26 -1.12 17.37
N TYR A 123 9.92 -0.81 18.63
CA TYR A 123 9.60 0.56 19.01
C TYR A 123 10.82 1.47 18.90
N VAL A 124 10.67 2.55 18.15
CA VAL A 124 11.65 3.63 17.98
C VAL A 124 10.93 4.96 18.21
N ASN A 125 11.55 5.84 18.98
CA ASN A 125 11.11 7.21 19.19
C ASN A 125 12.34 8.09 19.31
N HIS A 126 12.79 8.67 18.20
CA HIS A 126 13.94 9.55 18.19
C HIS A 126 13.47 11.01 18.18
N PRO A 127 13.99 11.89 19.07
CA PRO A 127 13.53 13.29 19.16
C PRO A 127 13.69 14.08 17.85
N ASP A 128 14.69 13.73 17.04
CA ASP A 128 14.99 14.39 15.76
C ASP A 128 14.32 13.72 14.56
N ASP A 129 13.50 12.66 14.78
CA ASP A 129 12.76 12.01 13.70
C ASP A 129 11.44 12.74 13.45
N PRO A 130 11.29 13.44 12.32
CA PRO A 130 10.05 14.13 11.99
C PRO A 130 8.85 13.17 11.79
N GLY A 131 9.11 11.87 11.61
CA GLY A 131 8.09 10.82 11.51
C GLY A 131 7.50 10.42 12.87
N GLY A 132 8.15 10.81 13.97
CA GLY A 132 7.72 10.51 15.34
C GLY A 132 7.89 9.04 15.73
N ALA A 133 7.22 8.65 16.83
CA ALA A 133 7.30 7.29 17.33
C ALA A 133 6.75 6.28 16.33
N THR A 134 7.48 5.19 16.14
CA THR A 134 7.11 4.08 15.24
C THR A 134 7.25 2.76 15.99
N ASN A 135 6.35 1.82 15.78
CA ASN A 135 6.42 0.48 16.35
C ASN A 135 5.92 -0.55 15.33
N LYS A 136 6.69 -1.61 15.09
CA LYS A 136 6.34 -2.66 14.11
C LYS A 136 5.99 -2.08 12.74
N GLY A 137 6.72 -1.07 12.27
CA GLY A 137 6.48 -0.39 10.99
C GLY A 137 5.25 0.54 10.97
N VAL A 138 4.56 0.72 12.10
CA VAL A 138 3.39 1.60 12.21
C VAL A 138 3.80 2.90 12.93
N THR A 139 3.64 4.05 12.27
CA THR A 139 3.89 5.35 12.88
C THR A 139 2.76 5.73 13.84
N GLN A 140 3.06 6.64 14.79
CA GLN A 140 2.04 7.18 15.71
C GLN A 140 0.84 7.78 14.98
N ASP A 141 1.06 8.48 13.87
CA ASP A 141 -0.02 9.11 13.10
C ASP A 141 -0.90 8.07 12.40
N THR A 142 -0.30 7.03 11.83
CA THR A 142 -1.04 5.90 11.25
C THR A 142 -1.88 5.20 12.32
N TYR A 143 -1.30 4.99 13.50
CA TYR A 143 -2.01 4.37 14.61
C TYR A 143 -3.16 5.23 15.14
N ASN A 144 -2.96 6.53 15.28
CA ASN A 144 -4.02 7.46 15.66
C ASN A 144 -5.17 7.42 14.66
N THR A 145 -4.86 7.44 13.36
CA THR A 145 -5.85 7.35 12.28
C THR A 145 -6.66 6.05 12.36
N TYR A 146 -5.98 4.91 12.56
CA TYR A 146 -6.65 3.62 12.74
C TYR A 146 -7.59 3.65 13.94
N ARG A 147 -7.15 4.13 15.09
CA ARG A 147 -7.96 4.17 16.32
C ARG A 147 -9.18 5.08 16.18
N ILE A 148 -9.00 6.27 15.61
CA ILE A 148 -10.10 7.21 15.36
C ILE A 148 -11.14 6.58 14.43
N ASN A 149 -10.72 5.95 13.33
CA ASN A 149 -11.61 5.31 12.38
C ASN A 149 -12.38 4.13 12.99
N ASN A 150 -11.81 3.49 14.00
CA ASN A 150 -12.45 2.40 14.75
C ASN A 150 -13.16 2.86 16.03
N GLN A 151 -13.32 4.18 16.23
CA GLN A 151 -13.97 4.79 17.40
C GLN A 151 -13.27 4.40 18.74
N LEU A 152 -11.97 4.19 18.70
CA LEU A 152 -11.14 3.87 19.86
C LEU A 152 -10.42 5.14 20.35
N PRO A 153 -10.20 5.29 21.65
CA PRO A 153 -9.41 6.42 22.17
C PRO A 153 -7.97 6.33 21.66
N THR A 154 -7.37 7.47 21.32
CA THR A 154 -5.95 7.53 20.93
C THR A 154 -5.05 7.08 22.08
N GLN A 155 -3.92 6.46 21.74
CA GLN A 155 -2.87 6.06 22.69
C GLN A 155 -1.52 6.03 21.99
N GLY A 156 -0.44 5.88 22.75
CA GLY A 156 0.91 5.74 22.18
C GLY A 156 1.05 4.47 21.36
N VAL A 157 1.78 4.55 20.24
CA VAL A 157 2.04 3.41 19.35
C VAL A 157 2.90 2.32 20.00
N ASP A 158 3.59 2.66 21.11
CA ASP A 158 4.26 1.69 22.00
C ASP A 158 3.31 0.62 22.54
N LYS A 159 2.01 0.93 22.62
CA LYS A 159 0.94 0.06 23.12
C LYS A 159 0.16 -0.66 22.03
N ILE A 160 0.59 -0.56 20.78
CA ILE A 160 -0.08 -1.23 19.67
C ILE A 160 -0.09 -2.75 19.88
N THR A 161 -1.25 -3.36 19.76
CA THR A 161 -1.43 -4.81 19.87
C THR A 161 -1.19 -5.51 18.56
N ASP A 162 -0.86 -6.81 18.59
CA ASP A 162 -0.68 -7.61 17.38
C ASP A 162 -1.94 -7.64 16.51
N LYS A 163 -3.11 -7.60 17.14
CA LYS A 163 -4.38 -7.51 16.40
C LYS A 163 -4.49 -6.18 15.64
N GLU A 164 -4.14 -5.07 16.27
CA GLU A 164 -4.20 -3.75 15.61
C GLU A 164 -3.15 -3.65 14.49
N VAL A 165 -1.96 -4.21 14.70
CA VAL A 165 -0.95 -4.34 13.63
C VAL A 165 -1.53 -5.14 12.45
N HIS A 166 -2.11 -6.32 12.71
CA HIS A 166 -2.74 -7.16 11.70
C HIS A 166 -3.82 -6.39 10.93
N ASP A 167 -4.73 -5.72 11.61
CA ASP A 167 -5.84 -4.98 11.00
C ASP A 167 -5.34 -3.80 10.15
N ILE A 168 -4.29 -3.10 10.61
CA ILE A 168 -3.66 -2.01 9.88
C ILE A 168 -3.02 -2.54 8.59
N TYR A 169 -2.18 -3.57 8.68
CA TYR A 169 -1.51 -4.15 7.52
C TYR A 169 -2.50 -4.80 6.54
N PHE A 170 -3.57 -5.41 7.04
CA PHE A 170 -4.66 -5.93 6.22
C PHE A 170 -5.31 -4.84 5.38
N SER A 171 -5.69 -3.72 6.03
CA SER A 171 -6.42 -2.64 5.37
C SER A 171 -5.56 -1.75 4.48
N MET A 172 -4.28 -1.58 4.83
CA MET A 172 -3.38 -0.66 4.10
C MET A 172 -2.64 -1.33 2.95
N TYR A 173 -2.34 -2.63 3.07
CA TYR A 173 -1.48 -3.33 2.10
C TYR A 173 -2.09 -4.59 1.53
N TRP A 174 -2.55 -5.52 2.40
CA TRP A 174 -3.00 -6.84 1.97
C TRP A 174 -4.19 -6.77 1.01
N GLN A 175 -5.23 -6.09 1.44
CA GLN A 175 -6.45 -5.98 0.65
C GLN A 175 -6.29 -5.06 -0.56
N PRO A 176 -5.71 -3.83 -0.44
CA PRO A 176 -5.54 -2.95 -1.59
C PRO A 176 -4.61 -3.48 -2.67
N SER A 177 -3.58 -4.26 -2.31
CA SER A 177 -2.67 -4.89 -3.30
C SER A 177 -3.27 -6.08 -4.04
N GLN A 178 -4.45 -6.54 -3.66
CA GLN A 178 -5.08 -7.75 -4.21
C GLN A 178 -4.35 -9.06 -3.84
N ALA A 179 -3.50 -9.05 -2.81
CA ALA A 179 -2.82 -10.25 -2.31
C ALA A 179 -3.80 -11.41 -1.97
N PRO A 180 -5.04 -11.16 -1.47
CA PRO A 180 -6.00 -12.22 -1.16
C PRO A 180 -6.34 -13.19 -2.31
N ILE A 181 -6.15 -12.80 -3.55
CA ILE A 181 -6.47 -13.66 -4.71
C ILE A 181 -5.26 -14.43 -5.26
N MET A 182 -4.09 -14.27 -4.63
CA MET A 182 -2.85 -14.88 -5.07
C MET A 182 -2.57 -16.19 -4.32
N VAL A 183 -1.88 -17.13 -4.96
CA VAL A 183 -1.35 -18.30 -4.26
C VAL A 183 -0.33 -17.88 -3.20
N LEU A 184 -0.20 -18.66 -2.12
CA LEU A 184 0.56 -18.27 -0.93
C LEU A 184 1.96 -17.72 -1.21
N PRO A 185 2.84 -18.34 -2.01
CA PRO A 185 4.17 -17.80 -2.28
C PRO A 185 4.12 -16.42 -2.93
N LEU A 186 3.22 -16.24 -3.91
CA LEU A 186 3.05 -14.96 -4.61
C LEU A 186 2.42 -13.91 -3.69
N ALA A 187 1.42 -14.30 -2.88
CA ALA A 187 0.77 -13.39 -1.94
C ALA A 187 1.76 -12.80 -0.93
N ILE A 188 2.68 -13.61 -0.40
CA ILE A 188 3.70 -13.17 0.57
C ILE A 188 4.65 -12.16 -0.07
N VAL A 189 5.22 -12.50 -1.24
CA VAL A 189 6.14 -11.62 -1.95
C VAL A 189 5.48 -10.32 -2.35
N HIS A 190 4.26 -10.40 -2.88
CA HIS A 190 3.53 -9.23 -3.33
C HIS A 190 3.13 -8.33 -2.16
N PHE A 191 2.71 -8.91 -1.03
CA PHE A 191 2.41 -8.17 0.19
C PHE A 191 3.66 -7.47 0.76
N ASP A 192 4.79 -8.19 0.90
CA ASP A 192 6.04 -7.57 1.37
C ASP A 192 6.52 -6.47 0.40
N THR A 193 6.28 -6.66 -0.90
CA THR A 193 6.56 -5.62 -1.89
C THR A 193 5.63 -4.41 -1.70
N ALA A 194 4.35 -4.63 -1.38
CA ALA A 194 3.41 -3.53 -1.11
C ALA A 194 3.79 -2.74 0.15
N VAL A 195 4.30 -3.42 1.18
CA VAL A 195 4.82 -2.74 2.38
C VAL A 195 6.05 -1.89 2.06
N ASN A 196 6.97 -2.40 1.22
CA ASN A 196 8.24 -1.72 0.91
C ASN A 196 8.14 -0.61 -0.14
N PHE A 197 7.28 -0.80 -1.15
CA PHE A 197 7.21 0.05 -2.35
C PHE A 197 5.85 0.73 -2.53
N GLY A 198 4.96 0.55 -1.55
CA GLY A 198 3.57 0.94 -1.67
C GLY A 198 2.75 0.00 -2.57
N VAL A 199 1.43 0.10 -2.48
CA VAL A 199 0.50 -0.77 -3.23
C VAL A 199 0.69 -0.61 -4.75
N GLY A 200 0.83 0.64 -5.22
CA GLY A 200 1.05 0.91 -6.66
C GLY A 200 2.36 0.31 -7.16
N GLY A 201 3.46 0.54 -6.44
CA GLY A 201 4.76 -0.05 -6.79
C GLY A 201 4.74 -1.58 -6.78
N ALA A 202 4.04 -2.21 -5.84
CA ALA A 202 3.86 -3.66 -5.85
C ALA A 202 3.11 -4.15 -7.07
N ILE A 203 2.08 -3.40 -7.51
CA ILE A 203 1.33 -3.72 -8.72
C ILE A 203 2.22 -3.55 -9.96
N GLU A 204 3.09 -2.53 -10.02
CA GLU A 204 4.08 -2.38 -11.10
C GLU A 204 5.02 -3.58 -11.16
N PHE A 205 5.63 -4.00 -10.05
CA PHE A 205 6.46 -5.21 -10.01
C PHE A 205 5.71 -6.48 -10.41
N LEU A 206 4.43 -6.59 -10.04
CA LEU A 206 3.59 -7.70 -10.47
C LEU A 206 3.36 -7.66 -11.99
N GLN A 207 3.03 -6.51 -12.55
CA GLN A 207 2.79 -6.32 -13.98
C GLN A 207 4.04 -6.63 -14.80
N GLU A 208 5.21 -6.16 -14.35
CA GLU A 208 6.50 -6.51 -14.97
C GLU A 208 6.76 -8.03 -14.92
N ALA A 209 6.49 -8.67 -13.76
CA ALA A 209 6.64 -10.12 -13.60
C ALA A 209 5.67 -10.93 -14.47
N LEU A 210 4.53 -10.35 -14.83
CA LEU A 210 3.52 -10.90 -15.71
C LEU A 210 3.77 -10.59 -17.20
N ASP A 211 4.85 -9.86 -17.51
CA ASP A 211 5.23 -9.44 -18.86
C ASP A 211 4.15 -8.57 -19.54
N ILE A 212 3.49 -7.68 -18.79
CA ILE A 212 2.51 -6.70 -19.29
C ILE A 212 2.96 -5.26 -18.96
N SER A 213 2.29 -4.27 -19.56
CA SER A 213 2.58 -2.84 -19.26
C SER A 213 2.36 -2.55 -17.79
N ALA A 214 3.38 -1.97 -17.15
CA ALA A 214 3.35 -1.57 -15.74
C ALA A 214 2.84 -0.13 -15.61
N ASP A 215 1.64 0.02 -15.07
CA ASP A 215 0.99 1.30 -14.79
C ASP A 215 0.62 1.48 -13.31
N GLY A 216 0.93 0.47 -12.48
CA GLY A 216 0.64 0.46 -11.05
C GLY A 216 -0.85 0.37 -10.71
N ILE A 217 -1.71 0.05 -11.67
CA ILE A 217 -3.17 -0.05 -11.48
C ILE A 217 -3.62 -1.49 -11.69
N PHE A 218 -4.23 -2.08 -10.67
CA PHE A 218 -4.78 -3.43 -10.78
C PHE A 218 -6.12 -3.42 -11.53
N GLY A 219 -6.04 -3.43 -12.86
CA GLY A 219 -7.18 -3.46 -13.76
C GLY A 219 -7.52 -4.85 -14.30
N PRO A 220 -8.54 -4.96 -15.19
CA PRO A 220 -8.94 -6.23 -15.80
C PRO A 220 -7.81 -6.93 -16.56
N GLY A 221 -6.88 -6.17 -17.17
CA GLY A 221 -5.70 -6.71 -17.86
C GLY A 221 -4.74 -7.40 -16.90
N THR A 222 -4.41 -6.74 -15.79
CA THR A 222 -3.57 -7.29 -14.71
C THR A 222 -4.20 -8.53 -14.10
N GLN A 223 -5.50 -8.47 -13.83
CA GLN A 223 -6.24 -9.62 -13.30
C GLN A 223 -6.18 -10.82 -14.24
N LYS A 224 -6.43 -10.64 -15.53
CA LYS A 224 -6.37 -11.71 -16.53
C LYS A 224 -4.97 -12.32 -16.60
N ALA A 225 -3.93 -11.50 -16.63
CA ALA A 225 -2.55 -11.97 -16.66
C ALA A 225 -2.18 -12.73 -15.37
N LEU A 226 -2.60 -12.22 -14.20
CA LEU A 226 -2.40 -12.89 -12.91
C LEU A 226 -3.09 -14.26 -12.88
N LEU A 227 -4.33 -14.38 -13.32
CA LEU A 227 -5.04 -15.67 -13.33
C LEU A 227 -4.32 -16.74 -14.16
N ALA A 228 -3.65 -16.34 -15.23
CA ALA A 228 -2.86 -17.25 -16.06
C ALA A 228 -1.50 -17.62 -15.43
N ASN A 229 -0.95 -16.78 -14.53
CA ASN A 229 0.40 -16.88 -14.01
C ASN A 229 0.46 -16.76 -12.46
N ASN A 230 -0.61 -17.15 -11.78
CA ASN A 230 -0.69 -17.12 -10.31
C ASN A 230 0.10 -18.30 -9.70
N ASN A 231 1.41 -18.17 -9.60
CA ASN A 231 2.32 -19.25 -9.23
C ASN A 231 3.62 -18.73 -8.57
N ALA A 232 4.45 -19.65 -8.09
CA ALA A 232 5.74 -19.35 -7.46
C ALA A 232 6.77 -18.73 -8.42
N GLN A 233 6.70 -19.01 -9.72
CA GLN A 233 7.63 -18.43 -10.70
C GLN A 233 7.40 -16.93 -10.83
N THR A 234 6.16 -16.47 -10.80
CA THR A 234 5.82 -15.04 -10.79
C THR A 234 6.35 -14.38 -9.51
N ALA A 235 6.26 -15.04 -8.35
CA ALA A 235 6.85 -14.54 -7.12
C ALA A 235 8.38 -14.37 -7.25
N GLN A 236 9.08 -15.36 -7.81
CA GLN A 236 10.53 -15.27 -8.06
C GLN A 236 10.90 -14.15 -9.03
N LYS A 237 10.07 -13.88 -10.05
CA LYS A 237 10.27 -12.75 -10.97
C LYS A 237 10.18 -11.42 -10.22
N ILE A 238 9.21 -11.26 -9.31
CA ILE A 238 9.07 -10.05 -8.48
C ILE A 238 10.34 -9.86 -7.61
N VAL A 239 10.82 -10.91 -6.93
CA VAL A 239 12.05 -10.82 -6.11
C VAL A 239 13.23 -10.36 -6.96
N ARG A 240 13.43 -10.95 -8.14
CA ARG A 240 14.49 -10.52 -9.08
C ARG A 240 14.32 -9.08 -9.52
N GLY A 241 13.09 -8.65 -9.82
CA GLY A 241 12.77 -7.26 -10.18
C GLY A 241 13.17 -6.29 -9.08
N ARG A 242 12.87 -6.61 -7.81
CA ARG A 242 13.27 -5.80 -6.63
C ARG A 242 14.79 -5.67 -6.54
N VAL A 243 15.54 -6.78 -6.63
CA VAL A 243 17.01 -6.76 -6.60
C VAL A 243 17.57 -5.88 -7.72
N ASN A 244 17.05 -6.01 -8.95
CA ASN A 244 17.47 -5.16 -10.06
C ASN A 244 17.16 -3.68 -9.80
N TYR A 245 15.98 -3.37 -9.31
CA TYR A 245 15.59 -2.00 -8.94
C TYR A 245 16.54 -1.39 -7.89
N ARG A 246 16.91 -2.17 -6.84
CA ARG A 246 17.84 -1.70 -5.81
C ARG A 246 19.22 -1.32 -6.40
N ASN A 247 19.77 -2.17 -7.26
CA ASN A 247 21.04 -1.91 -7.91
C ASN A 247 20.95 -0.67 -8.82
N GLN A 248 19.95 -0.57 -9.69
CA GLN A 248 19.72 0.60 -10.55
C GLN A 248 19.54 1.89 -9.75
N ARG A 249 18.89 1.80 -8.57
CA ARG A 249 18.71 2.96 -7.69
C ARG A 249 20.05 3.46 -7.17
N VAL A 250 20.97 2.57 -6.77
CA VAL A 250 22.33 2.94 -6.33
C VAL A 250 23.16 3.45 -7.50
N ASP A 251 23.10 2.81 -8.66
CA ASP A 251 23.79 3.25 -9.88
C ASP A 251 23.37 4.70 -10.24
N SER A 252 22.07 5.00 -10.10
CA SER A 252 21.52 6.33 -10.39
C SER A 252 21.77 7.34 -9.28
N ASN A 253 21.92 6.88 -8.04
CA ASN A 253 22.16 7.71 -6.85
C ASN A 253 23.10 6.99 -5.86
N PRO A 254 24.43 7.14 -6.01
CA PRO A 254 25.42 6.46 -5.16
C PRO A 254 25.29 6.74 -3.66
N SER A 255 24.64 7.84 -3.25
CA SER A 255 24.40 8.10 -1.83
C SER A 255 23.50 7.07 -1.16
N GLN A 256 22.77 6.27 -1.94
CA GLN A 256 21.90 5.19 -1.45
C GLN A 256 22.65 3.87 -1.19
N GLU A 257 23.95 3.78 -1.52
CA GLU A 257 24.77 2.57 -1.35
C GLU A 257 24.76 2.08 0.11
N VAL A 258 24.70 2.98 1.06
CA VAL A 258 24.66 2.66 2.50
C VAL A 258 23.47 1.77 2.90
N PHE A 259 22.40 1.78 2.12
CA PHE A 259 21.20 0.99 2.37
C PHE A 259 21.18 -0.32 1.58
N LEU A 260 22.02 -0.45 0.54
CA LEU A 260 21.94 -1.55 -0.43
C LEU A 260 22.03 -2.93 0.23
N VAL A 261 22.97 -3.11 1.15
CA VAL A 261 23.19 -4.39 1.85
C VAL A 261 21.92 -4.81 2.62
N GLY A 262 21.30 -3.88 3.35
CA GLY A 262 20.06 -4.16 4.09
C GLY A 262 18.91 -4.51 3.16
N TRP A 263 18.76 -3.78 2.06
CA TRP A 263 17.73 -4.06 1.07
C TRP A 263 17.91 -5.43 0.40
N LEU A 264 19.14 -5.76 -0.03
CA LEU A 264 19.43 -7.05 -0.67
C LEU A 264 19.27 -8.22 0.29
N ASN A 265 19.62 -8.06 1.56
CA ASN A 265 19.39 -9.08 2.58
C ASN A 265 17.90 -9.41 2.70
N ARG A 266 17.03 -8.39 2.81
CA ARG A 266 15.57 -8.61 2.85
C ARG A 266 15.08 -9.31 1.59
N ASP A 267 15.50 -8.85 0.41
CA ASP A 267 15.06 -9.42 -0.87
C ASP A 267 15.58 -10.87 -1.05
N ASN A 268 16.77 -11.19 -0.59
CA ASN A 268 17.34 -12.55 -0.60
C ASN A 268 16.62 -13.48 0.40
N ASP A 269 16.32 -13.00 1.60
CA ASP A 269 15.55 -13.77 2.58
C ASP A 269 14.13 -14.07 2.07
N LEU A 270 13.52 -13.10 1.37
CA LEU A 270 12.23 -13.29 0.74
C LEU A 270 12.31 -14.37 -0.36
N GLY A 271 13.38 -14.40 -1.14
CA GLY A 271 13.67 -15.46 -2.11
C GLY A 271 13.86 -16.82 -1.45
N GLY A 272 14.67 -16.89 -0.39
CA GLY A 272 14.91 -18.13 0.37
C GLY A 272 13.65 -18.69 1.03
N PHE A 273 12.75 -17.81 1.49
CA PHE A 273 11.45 -18.21 2.01
C PHE A 273 10.56 -18.92 0.97
N LEU A 274 10.64 -18.51 -0.30
CA LEU A 274 9.92 -19.18 -1.39
C LEU A 274 10.42 -20.61 -1.63
N ASP A 275 11.75 -20.80 -1.56
CA ASP A 275 12.36 -22.11 -1.82
C ASP A 275 12.02 -23.12 -0.72
N SER A 276 11.99 -22.67 0.55
CA SER A 276 11.61 -23.52 1.70
C SER A 276 10.12 -23.88 1.68
N SER A 277 9.26 -22.96 1.23
CA SER A 277 7.80 -23.19 1.16
C SER A 277 7.40 -24.17 0.05
N ASN A 278 8.26 -24.40 -0.94
CA ASN A 278 8.04 -25.39 -2.00
C ASN A 278 8.37 -26.82 -1.57
N THR A 279 9.15 -27.01 -0.51
CA THR A 279 9.54 -28.34 0.00
C THR A 279 8.47 -28.98 0.89
N ASP A 280 7.56 -28.18 1.48
CA ASP A 280 6.51 -28.69 2.39
C ASP A 280 5.19 -29.07 1.65
N ILE A 281 5.18 -28.99 0.31
CA ILE A 281 3.98 -29.27 -0.52
C ILE A 281 4.23 -30.45 -1.50
N ALA A 282 5.36 -31.14 -1.40
CA ALA A 282 5.69 -32.29 -2.25
C ALA A 282 5.30 -33.63 -1.62
#